data_7b5b5700e973dccd2e33cbc48ef996cd
#
_entry.id   7b5b5700e973dccd2e33cbc48ef996cd
#
_cell.length_a   1.000
_cell.length_b   1.000
_cell.length_c   1.000
_cell.angle_alpha   90.00
_cell.angle_beta   90.00
_cell.angle_gamma   90.00
#
_symmetry.space_group_name_H-M   'P 1'
#
loop_
_entity.id
_entity.type
_entity.pdbx_description
1 polymer ?
#
loop_
_entity_poly.entity_id
_entity_poly.type
_entity_poly.pdbx_seq_one_letter_code
_entity_poly.pdbx_strand_id
1 'polypeptide(L)'
;MSAELAFMSAVDLAQNIREKKISSLEATENFFKRIDLLDPQLHSYLTLCQDQALSDAHAADEAVQKGGELGPLHGVPISIKDLELTKGVRTTMGSAVFRDRVPDMDSIVVERVKASGAIMLGKTNTPEFGQSGTTENELGEPCRNPWNTERTPGGSSGGAAAAVAAGLCTVSMGTDGGGSIRIPASFSGVYGIKPTQGRVPRYGGYGRPAANHFSQSGPITRTVADSALLLQVVAGPDTRDVTSLRTPAPDFSATLAAGVKGMKLAWSGDYGFAAVDPEVGAITKKAALLFGEMGATVEDSKLKLEDPFDAFWDIFATAAFTSYGHLLAEHRDDFSDYGLRSILHGESRTGADMSRSIYEIDRLGRQMEEFFDNFDLLITPTMAVPAFPIEQRPSVIAGREVEPFWGFLPFTYLINITGQTAASVPCGYSADGMPIGLHIIGPRGAEAKVLQASAAFEQAQPWSGKRPAVS
;
A
#
# COMPACT_ATOMS: atom_id res chain seq x y z
N MET A 1 -20.54 -19.28 -6.54
CA MET A 1 -19.38 -18.54 -6.02
C MET A 1 -18.52 -19.48 -5.19
N SER A 2 -17.24 -19.65 -5.57
CA SER A 2 -16.30 -20.41 -4.74
C SER A 2 -15.51 -19.46 -3.85
N ALA A 3 -15.71 -19.56 -2.53
CA ALA A 3 -14.90 -18.82 -1.58
C ALA A 3 -13.44 -19.31 -1.61
N GLU A 4 -13.20 -20.58 -1.90
CA GLU A 4 -11.87 -21.15 -2.06
C GLU A 4 -11.11 -20.47 -3.22
N LEU A 5 -11.73 -20.31 -4.38
CA LEU A 5 -11.15 -19.60 -5.53
C LEU A 5 -10.87 -18.12 -5.21
N ALA A 6 -11.77 -17.45 -4.50
CA ALA A 6 -11.62 -16.03 -4.15
C ALA A 6 -10.44 -15.75 -3.20
N PHE A 7 -10.06 -16.74 -2.39
CA PHE A 7 -8.96 -16.64 -1.44
C PHE A 7 -7.70 -17.42 -1.85
N MET A 8 -7.70 -18.00 -3.05
CA MET A 8 -6.49 -18.60 -3.63
C MET A 8 -5.40 -17.53 -3.81
N SER A 9 -4.13 -17.91 -3.60
CA SER A 9 -3.01 -17.02 -3.85
C SER A 9 -2.86 -16.71 -5.34
N ALA A 10 -2.27 -15.58 -5.70
CA ALA A 10 -1.98 -15.25 -7.10
C ALA A 10 -0.99 -16.24 -7.72
N VAL A 11 -0.04 -16.72 -6.91
CA VAL A 11 0.93 -17.75 -7.33
C VAL A 11 0.21 -19.04 -7.72
N ASP A 12 -0.66 -19.55 -6.82
CA ASP A 12 -1.40 -20.79 -7.07
C ASP A 12 -2.42 -20.63 -8.21
N LEU A 13 -3.12 -19.50 -8.27
CA LEU A 13 -4.09 -19.23 -9.32
C LEU A 13 -3.42 -19.18 -10.69
N ALA A 14 -2.29 -18.46 -10.83
CA ALA A 14 -1.53 -18.41 -12.06
C ALA A 14 -1.03 -19.80 -12.49
N GLN A 15 -0.60 -20.63 -11.53
CA GLN A 15 -0.21 -22.01 -11.82
C GLN A 15 -1.40 -22.86 -12.27
N ASN A 16 -2.53 -22.82 -11.56
CA ASN A 16 -3.73 -23.58 -11.91
C ASN A 16 -4.29 -23.19 -13.29
N ILE A 17 -4.19 -21.91 -13.67
CA ILE A 17 -4.58 -21.44 -15.02
C ILE A 17 -3.64 -22.05 -16.07
N ARG A 18 -2.31 -22.00 -15.87
CA ARG A 18 -1.33 -22.62 -16.79
C ARG A 18 -1.56 -24.12 -16.97
N GLU A 19 -1.91 -24.80 -15.87
CA GLU A 19 -2.18 -26.23 -15.84
C GLU A 19 -3.59 -26.59 -16.33
N LYS A 20 -4.39 -25.60 -16.74
CA LYS A 20 -5.78 -25.78 -17.23
C LYS A 20 -6.74 -26.39 -16.20
N LYS A 21 -6.44 -26.22 -14.90
CA LYS A 21 -7.29 -26.67 -13.79
C LYS A 21 -8.43 -25.68 -13.48
N ILE A 22 -8.17 -24.40 -13.73
CA ILE A 22 -9.09 -23.28 -13.58
C ILE A 22 -8.94 -22.43 -14.83
N SER A 23 -10.03 -21.91 -15.40
CA SER A 23 -9.95 -20.93 -16.48
C SER A 23 -9.84 -19.51 -15.95
N SER A 24 -9.20 -18.60 -16.71
CA SER A 24 -9.16 -17.17 -16.40
C SER A 24 -10.58 -16.60 -16.37
N LEU A 25 -11.46 -17.08 -17.25
CA LEU A 25 -12.86 -16.68 -17.29
C LEU A 25 -13.60 -17.08 -16.01
N GLU A 26 -13.47 -18.33 -15.56
CA GLU A 26 -14.08 -18.82 -14.32
C GLU A 26 -13.63 -17.98 -13.11
N ALA A 27 -12.33 -17.68 -13.01
CA ALA A 27 -11.79 -16.84 -11.95
C ALA A 27 -12.35 -15.42 -12.01
N THR A 28 -12.37 -14.81 -13.19
CA THR A 28 -12.85 -13.44 -13.41
C THR A 28 -14.35 -13.31 -13.10
N GLU A 29 -15.17 -14.23 -13.59
CA GLU A 29 -16.61 -14.28 -13.25
C GLU A 29 -16.85 -14.47 -11.75
N ASN A 30 -16.05 -15.30 -11.07
CA ASN A 30 -16.19 -15.50 -9.63
C ASN A 30 -15.95 -14.20 -8.87
N PHE A 31 -14.95 -13.41 -9.25
CA PHE A 31 -14.69 -12.12 -8.63
C PHE A 31 -15.79 -11.10 -8.89
N PHE A 32 -16.31 -10.97 -10.10
CA PHE A 32 -17.44 -10.06 -10.37
C PHE A 32 -18.70 -10.44 -9.60
N LYS A 33 -19.05 -11.72 -9.53
CA LYS A 33 -20.18 -12.20 -8.69
C LYS A 33 -19.99 -11.83 -7.21
N ARG A 34 -18.76 -11.83 -6.71
CA ARG A 34 -18.45 -11.41 -5.33
C ARG A 34 -18.49 -9.90 -5.17
N ILE A 35 -17.97 -9.15 -6.14
CA ILE A 35 -18.03 -7.68 -6.15
C ILE A 35 -19.50 -7.24 -6.11
N ASP A 36 -20.36 -7.78 -6.97
CA ASP A 36 -21.79 -7.46 -7.02
C ASP A 36 -22.49 -7.71 -5.67
N LEU A 37 -22.10 -8.77 -4.95
CA LEU A 37 -22.71 -9.14 -3.67
C LEU A 37 -22.20 -8.34 -2.48
N LEU A 38 -20.88 -8.07 -2.42
CA LEU A 38 -20.21 -7.60 -1.20
C LEU A 38 -19.78 -6.12 -1.30
N ASP A 39 -19.42 -5.63 -2.48
CA ASP A 39 -18.92 -4.26 -2.62
C ASP A 39 -19.95 -3.17 -2.34
N PRO A 40 -21.28 -3.39 -2.49
CA PRO A 40 -22.27 -2.44 -1.98
C PRO A 40 -22.21 -2.14 -0.48
N GLN A 41 -21.53 -3.01 0.31
CA GLN A 41 -21.28 -2.78 1.74
C GLN A 41 -19.91 -2.16 2.01
N LEU A 42 -18.98 -2.24 1.05
CA LEU A 42 -17.56 -1.85 1.24
C LEU A 42 -17.16 -0.60 0.47
N HIS A 43 -17.80 -0.34 -0.65
CA HIS A 43 -17.46 0.78 -1.56
C HIS A 43 -15.97 0.80 -1.91
N SER A 44 -15.42 -0.40 -2.20
CA SER A 44 -13.98 -0.56 -2.45
C SER A 44 -13.57 -0.24 -3.89
N TYR A 45 -14.53 -0.13 -4.82
CA TYR A 45 -14.29 0.25 -6.21
C TYR A 45 -14.94 1.59 -6.58
N LEU A 46 -14.25 2.39 -7.42
CA LEU A 46 -14.77 3.59 -8.08
C LEU A 46 -15.18 3.32 -9.53
N THR A 47 -14.55 2.35 -10.17
CA THR A 47 -14.83 1.96 -11.56
C THR A 47 -14.59 0.47 -11.74
N LEU A 48 -15.54 -0.26 -12.33
CA LEU A 48 -15.39 -1.66 -12.72
C LEU A 48 -15.17 -1.75 -14.24
N CYS A 49 -14.37 -2.72 -14.67
CA CYS A 49 -14.01 -2.98 -16.07
C CYS A 49 -14.57 -4.32 -16.58
N GLN A 50 -15.82 -4.65 -16.20
CA GLN A 50 -16.36 -6.01 -16.36
C GLN A 50 -16.28 -6.54 -17.79
N ASP A 51 -16.80 -5.80 -18.78
CA ASP A 51 -16.83 -6.26 -20.17
C ASP A 51 -15.42 -6.49 -20.70
N GLN A 52 -14.49 -5.56 -20.44
CA GLN A 52 -13.10 -5.69 -20.86
C GLN A 52 -12.40 -6.84 -20.14
N ALA A 53 -12.61 -6.99 -18.84
CA ALA A 53 -12.00 -8.06 -18.05
C ALA A 53 -12.46 -9.46 -18.49
N LEU A 54 -13.75 -9.62 -18.82
CA LEU A 54 -14.26 -10.88 -19.36
C LEU A 54 -13.71 -11.17 -20.76
N SER A 55 -13.60 -10.17 -21.63
CA SER A 55 -12.96 -10.29 -22.94
C SER A 55 -11.49 -10.68 -22.83
N ASP A 56 -10.74 -10.02 -21.92
CA ASP A 56 -9.33 -10.32 -21.67
C ASP A 56 -9.15 -11.72 -21.08
N ALA A 57 -10.07 -12.17 -20.21
CA ALA A 57 -10.06 -13.51 -19.63
C ALA A 57 -10.28 -14.59 -20.69
N HIS A 58 -11.21 -14.40 -21.63
CA HIS A 58 -11.38 -15.28 -22.78
C HIS A 58 -10.10 -15.35 -23.63
N ALA A 59 -9.49 -14.22 -23.95
CA ALA A 59 -8.25 -14.18 -24.71
C ALA A 59 -7.09 -14.88 -23.97
N ALA A 60 -7.04 -14.77 -22.64
CA ALA A 60 -6.06 -15.45 -21.79
C ALA A 60 -6.25 -16.98 -21.86
N ASP A 61 -7.49 -17.48 -21.77
CA ASP A 61 -7.79 -18.91 -21.91
C ASP A 61 -7.42 -19.45 -23.29
N GLU A 62 -7.68 -18.71 -24.37
CA GLU A 62 -7.25 -19.09 -25.73
C GLU A 62 -5.72 -19.15 -25.81
N ALA A 63 -4.98 -18.22 -25.21
CA ALA A 63 -3.52 -18.24 -25.22
C ALA A 63 -2.97 -19.49 -24.51
N VAL A 64 -3.56 -19.89 -23.37
CA VAL A 64 -3.23 -21.15 -22.68
C VAL A 64 -3.50 -22.37 -23.55
N GLN A 65 -4.58 -22.38 -24.33
CA GLN A 65 -4.89 -23.50 -25.24
C GLN A 65 -3.92 -23.62 -26.42
N LYS A 66 -3.53 -22.48 -27.00
CA LYS A 66 -2.59 -22.43 -28.15
C LYS A 66 -1.16 -22.82 -27.71
N GLY A 67 -0.84 -22.77 -26.43
CA GLY A 67 0.52 -22.96 -25.94
C GLY A 67 1.40 -21.73 -26.26
N GLY A 68 2.51 -21.61 -25.59
CA GLY A 68 3.44 -20.51 -25.78
C GLY A 68 3.91 -19.95 -24.45
N GLU A 69 4.71 -18.90 -24.50
CA GLU A 69 5.20 -18.23 -23.32
C GLU A 69 4.09 -17.38 -22.69
N LEU A 70 3.82 -17.61 -21.41
CA LEU A 70 2.81 -16.90 -20.63
C LEU A 70 3.48 -16.01 -19.59
N GLY A 71 2.98 -14.80 -19.45
CA GLY A 71 3.44 -13.86 -18.41
C GLY A 71 3.22 -14.38 -16.98
N PRO A 72 3.95 -13.85 -15.99
CA PRO A 72 3.93 -14.39 -14.62
C PRO A 72 2.57 -14.32 -13.92
N LEU A 73 1.73 -13.33 -14.27
CA LEU A 73 0.36 -13.17 -13.76
C LEU A 73 -0.71 -13.49 -14.83
N HIS A 74 -0.38 -14.31 -15.83
CA HIS A 74 -1.28 -14.60 -16.93
C HIS A 74 -2.64 -15.12 -16.45
N GLY A 75 -3.71 -14.43 -16.82
CA GLY A 75 -5.09 -14.76 -16.49
C GLY A 75 -5.51 -14.45 -15.03
N VAL A 76 -4.64 -13.92 -14.21
CA VAL A 76 -4.93 -13.62 -12.79
C VAL A 76 -5.72 -12.30 -12.68
N PRO A 77 -6.94 -12.30 -12.05
CA PRO A 77 -7.70 -11.09 -11.83
C PRO A 77 -7.12 -10.23 -10.73
N ILE A 78 -6.82 -8.97 -11.04
CA ILE A 78 -6.23 -7.99 -10.12
C ILE A 78 -6.97 -6.67 -10.14
N SER A 79 -6.70 -5.81 -9.15
CA SER A 79 -7.25 -4.45 -9.10
C SER A 79 -6.14 -3.41 -9.01
N ILE A 80 -6.43 -2.19 -9.47
CA ILE A 80 -5.48 -1.08 -9.54
C ILE A 80 -6.07 0.14 -8.83
N LYS A 81 -5.30 0.76 -7.95
CA LYS A 81 -5.72 2.01 -7.29
C LYS A 81 -6.05 3.10 -8.29
N ASP A 82 -7.08 3.89 -8.00
CA ASP A 82 -7.56 4.95 -8.90
C ASP A 82 -6.65 6.19 -8.99
N LEU A 83 -5.43 6.10 -8.49
CA LEU A 83 -4.36 7.08 -8.73
C LEU A 83 -3.44 6.72 -9.92
N GLU A 84 -3.48 5.48 -10.41
CA GLU A 84 -2.68 5.04 -11.56
C GLU A 84 -3.46 5.25 -12.85
N LEU A 85 -2.92 6.06 -13.77
CA LEU A 85 -3.55 6.29 -15.07
C LEU A 85 -3.70 4.99 -15.84
N THR A 86 -4.92 4.76 -16.35
CA THR A 86 -5.25 3.56 -17.11
C THR A 86 -5.94 3.97 -18.40
N LYS A 87 -5.28 3.74 -19.53
CA LYS A 87 -5.77 4.13 -20.85
C LYS A 87 -7.16 3.54 -21.13
N GLY A 88 -8.10 4.41 -21.49
CA GLY A 88 -9.47 4.02 -21.84
C GLY A 88 -10.36 3.64 -20.65
N VAL A 89 -9.85 3.74 -19.41
CA VAL A 89 -10.61 3.43 -18.19
C VAL A 89 -10.76 4.68 -17.35
N ARG A 90 -11.99 4.97 -16.91
CA ARG A 90 -12.28 6.09 -16.03
C ARG A 90 -11.35 6.04 -14.81
N THR A 91 -10.58 7.13 -14.60
CA THR A 91 -9.58 7.29 -13.54
C THR A 91 -9.75 8.67 -12.91
N THR A 92 -10.45 8.71 -11.78
CA THR A 92 -10.90 9.94 -11.14
C THR A 92 -9.88 10.55 -10.18
N MET A 93 -8.89 9.78 -9.74
CA MET A 93 -7.97 10.12 -8.65
C MET A 93 -8.69 10.44 -7.32
N GLY A 94 -9.90 9.89 -7.13
CA GLY A 94 -10.75 10.16 -5.95
C GLY A 94 -11.30 11.58 -5.90
N SER A 95 -11.24 12.35 -6.98
CA SER A 95 -11.63 13.76 -7.04
C SER A 95 -12.88 13.97 -7.88
N ALA A 96 -13.80 14.81 -7.38
CA ALA A 96 -14.97 15.25 -8.14
C ALA A 96 -14.56 16.07 -9.38
N VAL A 97 -13.43 16.78 -9.33
CA VAL A 97 -12.86 17.52 -10.47
C VAL A 97 -12.57 16.61 -11.67
N PHE A 98 -12.21 15.35 -11.41
CA PHE A 98 -11.87 14.35 -12.43
C PHE A 98 -12.93 13.25 -12.55
N ARG A 99 -14.15 13.49 -12.13
CA ARG A 99 -15.27 12.52 -12.09
C ARG A 99 -15.41 11.68 -13.36
N ASP A 100 -15.29 12.31 -14.52
CA ASP A 100 -15.50 11.68 -15.82
C ASP A 100 -14.22 11.53 -16.66
N ARG A 101 -13.05 11.72 -16.02
CA ARG A 101 -11.77 11.66 -16.72
C ARG A 101 -11.45 10.24 -17.18
N VAL A 102 -11.14 10.11 -18.48
CA VAL A 102 -10.64 8.87 -19.09
C VAL A 102 -9.26 9.18 -19.69
N PRO A 103 -8.17 8.62 -19.12
CA PRO A 103 -6.81 8.83 -19.63
C PRO A 103 -6.60 8.22 -21.03
N ASP A 104 -5.70 8.83 -21.80
CA ASP A 104 -5.24 8.34 -23.11
C ASP A 104 -3.95 7.51 -23.03
N MET A 105 -3.39 7.35 -21.83
CA MET A 105 -2.16 6.61 -21.54
C MET A 105 -2.28 5.73 -20.32
N ASP A 106 -1.47 4.67 -20.26
CA ASP A 106 -1.23 3.90 -19.05
C ASP A 106 -0.05 4.51 -18.25
N SER A 107 -0.08 4.37 -16.92
CA SER A 107 1.13 4.52 -16.12
C SER A 107 2.09 3.35 -16.36
N ILE A 108 3.40 3.54 -16.06
CA ILE A 108 4.39 2.44 -16.18
C ILE A 108 3.95 1.19 -15.41
N VAL A 109 3.37 1.37 -14.22
CA VAL A 109 2.87 0.28 -13.39
C VAL A 109 1.75 -0.49 -14.13
N VAL A 110 0.80 0.23 -14.71
CA VAL A 110 -0.32 -0.38 -15.45
C VAL A 110 0.19 -1.09 -16.73
N GLU A 111 1.13 -0.47 -17.47
CA GLU A 111 1.78 -1.11 -18.62
C GLU A 111 2.41 -2.46 -18.25
N ARG A 112 3.19 -2.49 -17.16
CA ARG A 112 3.88 -3.71 -16.70
C ARG A 112 2.92 -4.78 -16.21
N VAL A 113 1.87 -4.38 -15.49
CA VAL A 113 0.83 -5.29 -15.02
C VAL A 113 0.08 -5.90 -16.21
N LYS A 114 -0.32 -5.11 -17.21
CA LYS A 114 -0.94 -5.63 -18.45
C LYS A 114 0.00 -6.58 -19.20
N ALA A 115 1.28 -6.19 -19.34
CA ALA A 115 2.29 -7.02 -19.99
C ALA A 115 2.55 -8.35 -19.29
N SER A 116 2.28 -8.46 -17.98
CA SER A 116 2.36 -9.73 -17.23
C SER A 116 1.22 -10.69 -17.52
N GLY A 117 0.21 -10.26 -18.29
CA GLY A 117 -0.99 -11.03 -18.64
C GLY A 117 -2.08 -11.00 -17.56
N ALA A 118 -1.99 -10.14 -16.56
CA ALA A 118 -3.02 -9.99 -15.54
C ALA A 118 -4.32 -9.39 -16.10
N ILE A 119 -5.45 -9.80 -15.53
CA ILE A 119 -6.80 -9.31 -15.88
C ILE A 119 -7.20 -8.20 -14.93
N MET A 120 -7.46 -7.00 -15.43
CA MET A 120 -7.83 -5.85 -14.61
C MET A 120 -9.34 -5.83 -14.33
N LEU A 121 -9.72 -6.02 -13.05
CA LEU A 121 -11.12 -5.98 -12.61
C LEU A 121 -11.68 -4.55 -12.53
N GLY A 122 -10.84 -3.58 -12.13
CA GLY A 122 -11.28 -2.19 -11.97
C GLY A 122 -10.31 -1.32 -11.18
N LYS A 123 -10.80 -0.11 -10.86
CA LYS A 123 -10.09 0.94 -10.13
C LYS A 123 -10.61 1.01 -8.70
N THR A 124 -9.71 0.80 -7.74
CA THR A 124 -10.09 0.77 -6.31
C THR A 124 -10.16 2.17 -5.71
N ASN A 125 -11.05 2.33 -4.74
CA ASN A 125 -11.35 3.58 -4.07
C ASN A 125 -10.13 4.17 -3.33
N THR A 126 -10.05 5.50 -3.34
CA THR A 126 -8.97 6.30 -2.76
C THR A 126 -9.50 7.67 -2.33
N PRO A 127 -8.98 8.29 -1.28
CA PRO A 127 -9.26 9.69 -1.02
C PRO A 127 -8.73 10.56 -2.16
N GLU A 128 -9.27 11.76 -2.27
CA GLU A 128 -8.89 12.72 -3.30
C GLU A 128 -7.37 12.91 -3.35
N PHE A 129 -6.79 12.68 -4.54
CA PHE A 129 -5.34 12.74 -4.83
C PHE A 129 -4.44 11.94 -3.88
N GLY A 130 -5.01 11.03 -3.09
CA GLY A 130 -4.29 10.28 -2.09
C GLY A 130 -3.87 11.09 -0.85
N GLN A 131 -4.52 12.21 -0.57
CA GLN A 131 -4.12 13.20 0.43
C GLN A 131 -4.62 12.92 1.86
N SER A 132 -5.13 11.70 2.12
CA SER A 132 -5.61 11.31 3.46
C SER A 132 -5.13 9.90 3.84
N GLY A 133 -4.97 9.66 5.16
CA GLY A 133 -4.74 8.33 5.74
C GLY A 133 -6.01 7.49 5.93
N THR A 134 -7.16 7.99 5.47
CA THR A 134 -8.48 7.33 5.41
C THR A 134 -9.02 7.38 3.98
N THR A 135 -10.11 6.68 3.65
CA THR A 135 -10.61 6.59 2.26
C THR A 135 -12.06 7.06 2.21
N GLU A 136 -12.19 8.36 2.11
CA GLU A 136 -13.42 9.11 1.87
C GLU A 136 -13.19 10.09 0.69
N ASN A 137 -14.21 10.38 -0.11
CA ASN A 137 -14.13 11.36 -1.20
C ASN A 137 -15.52 11.83 -1.64
N GLU A 138 -15.60 12.86 -2.49
CA GLU A 138 -16.83 13.49 -2.96
C GLU A 138 -17.47 12.74 -4.17
N LEU A 139 -17.06 11.52 -4.45
CA LEU A 139 -17.61 10.70 -5.54
C LEU A 139 -18.72 9.75 -5.09
N GLY A 140 -18.84 9.50 -3.80
CA GLY A 140 -19.83 8.61 -3.24
C GLY A 140 -19.58 8.26 -1.77
N GLU A 141 -20.13 7.14 -1.32
CA GLU A 141 -19.98 6.67 0.05
C GLU A 141 -18.51 6.38 0.42
N PRO A 142 -18.13 6.57 1.68
CA PRO A 142 -16.79 6.25 2.16
C PRO A 142 -16.50 4.75 2.03
N CYS A 143 -15.24 4.41 1.73
CA CYS A 143 -14.80 3.02 1.75
C CYS A 143 -14.82 2.46 3.18
N ARG A 144 -15.31 1.23 3.33
CA ARG A 144 -15.55 0.59 4.63
C ARG A 144 -14.62 -0.58 4.86
N ASN A 145 -14.28 -0.78 6.13
CA ASN A 145 -13.41 -1.88 6.53
C ASN A 145 -14.19 -3.21 6.55
N PRO A 146 -13.72 -4.27 5.86
CA PRO A 146 -14.44 -5.54 5.81
C PRO A 146 -14.51 -6.27 7.15
N TRP A 147 -13.64 -5.95 8.13
CA TRP A 147 -13.72 -6.50 9.49
C TRP A 147 -14.84 -5.85 10.32
N ASN A 148 -15.12 -4.57 10.10
CA ASN A 148 -16.20 -3.81 10.69
C ASN A 148 -16.55 -2.65 9.77
N THR A 149 -17.71 -2.69 9.13
CA THR A 149 -18.15 -1.70 8.13
C THR A 149 -18.42 -0.30 8.69
N GLU A 150 -18.41 -0.12 10.02
CA GLU A 150 -18.50 1.18 10.67
C GLU A 150 -17.12 1.87 10.79
N ARG A 151 -16.03 1.16 10.44
CA ARG A 151 -14.67 1.65 10.58
C ARG A 151 -13.99 1.88 9.24
N THR A 152 -12.98 2.75 9.26
CA THR A 152 -12.16 3.03 8.08
C THR A 152 -11.26 1.83 7.74
N PRO A 153 -11.07 1.49 6.46
CA PRO A 153 -10.06 0.53 6.03
C PRO A 153 -8.65 1.16 6.01
N GLY A 154 -8.53 2.44 6.45
CA GLY A 154 -7.34 3.24 6.23
C GLY A 154 -7.27 3.84 4.81
N GLY A 155 -6.14 4.47 4.51
CA GLY A 155 -5.92 5.18 3.24
C GLY A 155 -4.43 5.46 2.99
N SER A 156 -4.17 5.94 1.81
CA SER A 156 -5.07 6.24 0.72
C SER A 156 -5.39 5.05 -0.20
N SER A 157 -4.83 3.83 -0.01
CA SER A 157 -5.18 2.64 -0.79
C SER A 157 -6.22 1.77 -0.04
N GLY A 158 -7.24 2.41 0.60
CA GLY A 158 -8.22 1.69 1.41
C GLY A 158 -9.10 0.76 0.60
N GLY A 159 -9.55 1.18 -0.58
CA GLY A 159 -10.32 0.32 -1.48
C GLY A 159 -9.52 -0.91 -1.93
N ALA A 160 -8.21 -0.76 -2.18
CA ALA A 160 -7.33 -1.87 -2.55
C ALA A 160 -7.21 -2.90 -1.41
N ALA A 161 -6.98 -2.43 -0.17
CA ALA A 161 -6.84 -3.31 0.99
C ALA A 161 -8.18 -3.97 1.36
N ALA A 162 -9.30 -3.22 1.32
CA ALA A 162 -10.64 -3.76 1.56
C ALA A 162 -11.00 -4.84 0.53
N ALA A 163 -10.75 -4.59 -0.77
CA ALA A 163 -11.02 -5.55 -1.82
C ALA A 163 -10.19 -6.84 -1.66
N VAL A 164 -8.88 -6.73 -1.36
CA VAL A 164 -8.01 -7.88 -1.13
C VAL A 164 -8.45 -8.67 0.10
N ALA A 165 -8.75 -7.98 1.22
CA ALA A 165 -9.18 -8.61 2.47
C ALA A 165 -10.51 -9.37 2.31
N ALA A 166 -11.47 -8.77 1.59
CA ALA A 166 -12.79 -9.36 1.35
C ALA A 166 -12.80 -10.40 0.21
N GLY A 167 -11.68 -10.67 -0.46
CA GLY A 167 -11.63 -11.59 -1.60
C GLY A 167 -12.39 -11.08 -2.82
N LEU A 168 -12.36 -9.79 -3.12
CA LEU A 168 -12.93 -9.15 -4.30
C LEU A 168 -11.90 -9.01 -5.44
N CYS A 169 -10.66 -9.31 -5.18
CA CYS A 169 -9.59 -9.49 -6.15
C CYS A 169 -8.51 -10.40 -5.56
N THR A 170 -7.65 -10.92 -6.41
CA THR A 170 -6.54 -11.77 -5.96
C THR A 170 -5.47 -10.92 -5.25
N VAL A 171 -5.02 -9.87 -5.91
CA VAL A 171 -4.03 -8.89 -5.44
C VAL A 171 -4.39 -7.49 -5.95
N SER A 172 -3.82 -6.45 -5.35
CA SER A 172 -4.04 -5.07 -5.80
C SER A 172 -2.76 -4.26 -5.82
N MET A 173 -2.68 -3.30 -6.75
CA MET A 173 -1.65 -2.27 -6.73
C MET A 173 -2.13 -1.05 -5.94
N GLY A 174 -1.32 -0.64 -4.96
CA GLY A 174 -1.49 0.58 -4.19
C GLY A 174 -0.39 1.61 -4.45
N THR A 175 -0.50 2.77 -3.81
CA THR A 175 0.55 3.80 -3.76
C THR A 175 0.79 4.23 -2.32
N ASP A 176 2.00 4.67 -1.98
CA ASP A 176 2.40 5.00 -0.61
C ASP A 176 3.28 6.26 -0.60
N GLY A 177 2.69 7.40 -0.23
CA GLY A 177 3.35 8.69 -0.12
C GLY A 177 3.59 9.13 1.33
N GLY A 178 2.86 8.56 2.27
CA GLY A 178 3.00 8.81 3.71
C GLY A 178 2.62 7.58 4.56
N GLY A 179 2.49 6.41 3.91
CA GLY A 179 2.03 5.16 4.51
C GLY A 179 0.89 4.49 3.77
N SER A 180 0.48 5.01 2.62
CA SER A 180 -0.79 4.67 1.97
C SER A 180 -0.92 3.26 1.40
N ILE A 181 0.09 2.40 1.46
CA ILE A 181 0.03 0.94 1.30
C ILE A 181 -0.07 0.30 2.70
N ARG A 182 0.81 0.73 3.61
CA ARG A 182 1.03 0.10 4.92
C ARG A 182 -0.10 0.39 5.91
N ILE A 183 -0.65 1.61 5.90
CA ILE A 183 -1.81 2.00 6.72
C ILE A 183 -3.00 1.08 6.43
N PRO A 184 -3.52 1.03 5.18
CA PRO A 184 -4.68 0.19 4.90
C PRO A 184 -4.37 -1.31 4.99
N ALA A 185 -3.13 -1.76 4.73
CA ALA A 185 -2.73 -3.13 4.97
C ALA A 185 -2.85 -3.50 6.46
N SER A 186 -2.39 -2.63 7.37
CA SER A 186 -2.52 -2.80 8.81
C SER A 186 -3.99 -2.86 9.25
N PHE A 187 -4.81 -1.89 8.83
CA PHE A 187 -6.21 -1.78 9.26
C PHE A 187 -7.12 -2.84 8.68
N SER A 188 -6.80 -3.38 7.49
CA SER A 188 -7.60 -4.41 6.81
C SER A 188 -7.06 -5.84 6.99
N GLY A 189 -5.96 -6.02 7.74
CA GLY A 189 -5.40 -7.34 8.03
C GLY A 189 -4.83 -8.07 6.81
N VAL A 190 -4.17 -7.34 5.91
CA VAL A 190 -3.48 -7.86 4.73
C VAL A 190 -2.01 -7.46 4.73
N TYR A 191 -1.23 -8.05 3.84
CA TYR A 191 0.17 -7.68 3.64
C TYR A 191 0.28 -6.50 2.66
N GLY A 192 1.17 -5.55 2.95
CA GLY A 192 1.47 -4.46 2.03
C GLY A 192 2.93 -4.03 2.15
N ILE A 193 3.62 -3.92 1.01
CA ILE A 193 5.02 -3.47 0.97
C ILE A 193 5.18 -2.18 0.17
N LYS A 194 5.79 -1.18 0.81
CA LYS A 194 6.34 0.01 0.16
C LYS A 194 7.79 -0.28 -0.23
N PRO A 195 8.12 -0.39 -1.52
CA PRO A 195 9.50 -0.60 -1.95
C PRO A 195 10.37 0.62 -1.67
N THR A 196 11.68 0.45 -1.78
CA THR A 196 12.66 1.55 -1.78
C THR A 196 12.28 2.60 -2.81
N GLN A 197 12.52 3.84 -2.47
CA GLN A 197 12.35 4.97 -3.39
C GLN A 197 13.08 4.71 -4.74
N GLY A 198 12.31 4.77 -5.83
CA GLY A 198 12.81 4.53 -7.19
C GLY A 198 12.90 3.05 -7.61
N ARG A 199 12.55 2.08 -6.75
CA ARG A 199 12.52 0.66 -7.12
C ARG A 199 11.43 0.35 -8.15
N VAL A 200 10.27 0.96 -7.99
CA VAL A 200 9.17 0.94 -8.96
C VAL A 200 9.11 2.33 -9.62
N PRO A 201 9.34 2.42 -10.94
CA PRO A 201 9.35 3.70 -11.63
C PRO A 201 7.96 4.33 -11.67
N ARG A 202 7.92 5.66 -11.68
CA ARG A 202 6.69 6.45 -11.64
C ARG A 202 6.63 7.40 -12.83
N TYR A 203 5.70 7.12 -13.73
CA TYR A 203 5.36 8.00 -14.85
C TYR A 203 3.93 7.70 -15.30
N GLY A 204 3.16 8.72 -15.61
CA GLY A 204 1.77 8.55 -16.01
C GLY A 204 0.85 8.08 -14.85
N GLY A 205 1.10 8.52 -13.61
CA GLY A 205 0.30 8.15 -12.45
C GLY A 205 0.26 9.25 -11.41
N TYR A 206 0.17 8.85 -10.16
CA TYR A 206 0.09 9.71 -9.00
C TYR A 206 1.32 10.62 -8.85
N GLY A 207 1.11 11.91 -9.12
CA GLY A 207 2.13 12.94 -9.03
C GLY A 207 3.30 12.76 -10.00
N ARG A 208 4.15 13.77 -10.09
CA ARG A 208 5.41 13.68 -10.84
C ARG A 208 6.55 13.33 -9.87
N PRO A 209 7.48 12.43 -10.22
CA PRO A 209 8.61 12.07 -9.35
C PRO A 209 9.38 13.27 -8.82
N ALA A 210 9.57 14.30 -9.65
CA ALA A 210 10.28 15.52 -9.27
C ALA A 210 9.52 16.37 -8.22
N ALA A 211 8.19 16.29 -8.16
CA ALA A 211 7.38 17.03 -7.19
C ALA A 211 7.18 16.25 -5.88
N ASN A 212 7.03 14.92 -5.98
CA ASN A 212 6.81 14.03 -4.85
C ASN A 212 7.63 12.75 -5.04
N HIS A 213 8.94 12.86 -4.86
CA HIS A 213 9.88 11.76 -5.11
C HIS A 213 9.83 10.63 -4.06
N PHE A 214 9.26 10.84 -2.88
CA PHE A 214 9.17 9.83 -1.83
C PHE A 214 7.91 8.95 -1.88
N SER A 215 6.95 9.22 -2.75
CA SER A 215 5.83 8.30 -3.00
C SER A 215 6.25 7.14 -3.87
N GLN A 216 5.74 5.95 -3.57
CA GLN A 216 6.03 4.72 -4.32
C GLN A 216 4.74 3.93 -4.61
N SER A 217 4.70 3.22 -5.74
CA SER A 217 3.68 2.21 -6.01
C SER A 217 4.16 0.85 -5.51
N GLY A 218 3.25 0.02 -5.02
CA GLY A 218 3.60 -1.31 -4.52
C GLY A 218 2.39 -2.21 -4.25
N PRO A 219 2.65 -3.51 -4.01
CA PRO A 219 1.62 -4.52 -3.82
C PRO A 219 0.88 -4.42 -2.49
N ILE A 220 -0.42 -4.76 -2.54
CA ILE A 220 -1.26 -5.13 -1.39
C ILE A 220 -1.83 -6.52 -1.69
N THR A 221 -1.58 -7.48 -0.79
CA THR A 221 -1.84 -8.91 -1.04
C THR A 221 -2.23 -9.63 0.24
N ARG A 222 -2.73 -10.87 0.12
CA ARG A 222 -2.99 -11.72 1.29
C ARG A 222 -1.75 -12.48 1.75
N THR A 223 -0.80 -12.78 0.85
CA THR A 223 0.41 -13.54 1.16
C THR A 223 1.66 -12.76 0.78
N VAL A 224 2.77 -13.07 1.43
CA VAL A 224 4.07 -12.44 1.11
C VAL A 224 4.57 -12.89 -0.27
N ALA A 225 4.31 -14.14 -0.66
CA ALA A 225 4.69 -14.67 -1.97
C ALA A 225 4.00 -13.94 -3.12
N ASP A 226 2.71 -13.61 -2.98
CA ASP A 226 1.98 -12.82 -3.97
C ASP A 226 2.56 -11.40 -4.12
N SER A 227 2.99 -10.80 -3.01
CA SER A 227 3.66 -9.49 -3.04
C SER A 227 5.02 -9.55 -3.72
N ALA A 228 5.80 -10.59 -3.47
CA ALA A 228 7.08 -10.80 -4.15
C ALA A 228 6.87 -10.93 -5.68
N LEU A 229 5.88 -11.72 -6.09
CA LEU A 229 5.53 -11.91 -7.51
C LEU A 229 5.08 -10.58 -8.17
N LEU A 230 4.15 -9.86 -7.55
CA LEU A 230 3.65 -8.60 -8.12
C LEU A 230 4.72 -7.50 -8.10
N LEU A 231 5.55 -7.43 -7.06
CA LEU A 231 6.69 -6.50 -7.02
C LEU A 231 7.72 -6.82 -8.10
N GLN A 232 7.98 -8.11 -8.38
CA GLN A 232 8.87 -8.53 -9.46
C GLN A 232 8.38 -8.03 -10.83
N VAL A 233 7.07 -8.05 -11.06
CA VAL A 233 6.44 -7.56 -12.30
C VAL A 233 6.65 -6.06 -12.49
N VAL A 234 6.50 -5.26 -11.43
CA VAL A 234 6.47 -3.79 -11.56
C VAL A 234 7.82 -3.12 -11.28
N ALA A 235 8.77 -3.81 -10.66
CA ALA A 235 10.09 -3.25 -10.31
C ALA A 235 11.05 -3.16 -11.52
N GLY A 236 12.12 -2.37 -11.34
CA GLY A 236 13.18 -2.22 -12.33
C GLY A 236 13.16 -0.86 -13.04
N PRO A 237 14.27 -0.49 -13.69
CA PRO A 237 14.46 0.85 -14.25
C PRO A 237 13.49 1.17 -15.40
N ASP A 238 13.19 2.46 -15.54
CA ASP A 238 12.53 3.02 -16.71
C ASP A 238 13.09 4.43 -16.99
N THR A 239 13.41 4.72 -18.24
CA THR A 239 14.04 6.01 -18.62
C THR A 239 13.09 7.20 -18.52
N ARG A 240 11.78 6.96 -18.50
CA ARG A 240 10.76 7.99 -18.33
C ARG A 240 10.72 8.53 -16.88
N ASP A 241 11.20 7.74 -15.91
CA ASP A 241 11.40 8.17 -14.53
C ASP A 241 12.90 8.29 -14.23
N VAL A 242 13.40 9.51 -14.25
CA VAL A 242 14.82 9.82 -13.99
C VAL A 242 15.26 9.49 -12.55
N THR A 243 14.33 9.32 -11.64
CA THR A 243 14.58 8.96 -10.23
C THR A 243 14.56 7.45 -9.99
N SER A 244 14.19 6.65 -11.01
CA SER A 244 14.17 5.19 -10.89
C SER A 244 15.58 4.61 -10.70
N LEU A 245 15.70 3.61 -9.81
CA LEU A 245 16.96 2.90 -9.58
C LEU A 245 17.44 2.25 -10.88
N ARG A 246 18.70 2.50 -11.26
CA ARG A 246 19.28 1.93 -12.50
C ARG A 246 19.70 0.48 -12.35
N THR A 247 19.82 -0.01 -11.10
CA THR A 247 20.13 -1.40 -10.84
C THR A 247 18.91 -2.28 -11.12
N PRO A 248 19.08 -3.44 -11.78
CA PRO A 248 18.01 -4.42 -11.92
C PRO A 248 17.41 -4.80 -10.56
N ALA A 249 16.12 -5.15 -10.57
CA ALA A 249 15.50 -5.73 -9.39
C ALA A 249 16.11 -7.12 -9.14
N PRO A 250 16.41 -7.49 -7.87
CA PRO A 250 16.78 -8.86 -7.55
C PRO A 250 15.57 -9.79 -7.75
N ASP A 251 15.80 -11.10 -7.74
CA ASP A 251 14.71 -12.07 -7.62
C ASP A 251 14.15 -12.01 -6.19
N PHE A 252 12.96 -11.42 -6.05
CA PHE A 252 12.29 -11.24 -4.76
C PHE A 252 11.78 -12.55 -4.16
N SER A 253 11.65 -13.61 -4.95
CA SER A 253 11.21 -14.93 -4.47
C SER A 253 12.35 -15.77 -3.89
N ALA A 254 13.59 -15.49 -4.29
CA ALA A 254 14.75 -16.34 -4.01
C ALA A 254 15.05 -16.54 -2.51
N THR A 255 14.67 -15.59 -1.66
CA THR A 255 14.99 -15.62 -0.23
C THR A 255 13.81 -15.88 0.69
N LEU A 256 12.59 -16.06 0.17
CA LEU A 256 11.37 -16.21 0.98
C LEU A 256 11.45 -17.37 1.99
N ALA A 257 12.12 -18.46 1.65
CA ALA A 257 12.27 -19.64 2.50
C ALA A 257 13.52 -19.62 3.39
N ALA A 258 14.35 -18.56 3.33
CA ALA A 258 15.66 -18.56 4.02
C ALA A 258 15.56 -18.34 5.54
N GLY A 259 14.40 -17.93 6.07
CA GLY A 259 14.20 -17.61 7.48
C GLY A 259 14.98 -16.38 7.94
N VAL A 260 15.07 -16.17 9.25
CA VAL A 260 15.68 -14.97 9.85
C VAL A 260 16.85 -15.29 10.80
N LYS A 261 17.31 -16.52 10.81
CA LYS A 261 18.39 -16.95 11.71
C LYS A 261 19.66 -16.11 11.50
N GLY A 262 20.17 -15.54 12.60
CA GLY A 262 21.37 -14.71 12.61
C GLY A 262 21.17 -13.26 12.21
N MET A 263 19.96 -12.83 11.80
CA MET A 263 19.65 -11.42 11.60
C MET A 263 19.66 -10.65 12.92
N LYS A 264 20.07 -9.38 12.88
CA LYS A 264 20.01 -8.44 13.99
C LYS A 264 18.85 -7.46 13.76
N LEU A 265 17.83 -7.53 14.59
CA LEU A 265 16.64 -6.71 14.52
C LEU A 265 16.61 -5.74 15.72
N ALA A 266 16.23 -4.49 15.47
CA ALA A 266 15.93 -3.54 16.51
C ALA A 266 14.41 -3.36 16.66
N TRP A 267 13.92 -3.31 17.89
CA TRP A 267 12.53 -2.97 18.21
C TRP A 267 12.43 -1.55 18.71
N SER A 268 11.51 -0.76 18.15
CA SER A 268 11.12 0.56 18.68
C SER A 268 9.61 0.66 18.77
N GLY A 269 9.10 0.90 19.98
CA GLY A 269 7.66 1.03 20.20
C GLY A 269 7.08 2.38 19.81
N ASP A 270 7.92 3.43 19.71
CA ASP A 270 7.45 4.82 19.60
C ASP A 270 8.42 5.80 18.93
N TYR A 271 9.58 5.35 18.43
CA TYR A 271 10.69 6.21 17.95
C TYR A 271 11.19 7.25 18.96
N GLY A 272 10.68 7.24 20.19
CA GLY A 272 10.95 8.24 21.22
C GLY A 272 10.02 9.47 21.18
N PHE A 273 9.12 9.58 20.22
CA PHE A 273 8.19 10.72 20.10
C PHE A 273 6.71 10.32 19.94
N ALA A 274 6.39 9.20 19.32
CA ALA A 274 5.02 8.84 18.96
C ALA A 274 4.14 8.55 20.20
N ALA A 275 2.88 8.97 20.15
CA ALA A 275 1.85 8.49 21.05
C ALA A 275 1.29 7.18 20.47
N VAL A 276 1.23 6.11 21.27
CA VAL A 276 0.80 4.79 20.81
C VAL A 276 -0.22 4.21 21.79
N ASP A 277 -1.30 3.64 21.25
CA ASP A 277 -2.27 2.90 22.04
C ASP A 277 -1.57 1.74 22.77
N PRO A 278 -1.78 1.57 24.09
CA PRO A 278 -1.11 0.53 24.87
C PRO A 278 -1.37 -0.89 24.37
N GLU A 279 -2.56 -1.17 23.82
CA GLU A 279 -2.90 -2.48 23.25
C GLU A 279 -2.09 -2.73 21.99
N VAL A 280 -2.02 -1.75 21.08
CA VAL A 280 -1.18 -1.83 19.87
C VAL A 280 0.28 -2.06 20.25
N GLY A 281 0.80 -1.28 21.20
CA GLY A 281 2.17 -1.44 21.68
C GLY A 281 2.47 -2.83 22.24
N ALA A 282 1.56 -3.39 23.04
CA ALA A 282 1.71 -4.72 23.61
C ALA A 282 1.67 -5.84 22.55
N ILE A 283 0.71 -5.78 21.62
CA ILE A 283 0.56 -6.78 20.55
C ILE A 283 1.77 -6.77 19.63
N THR A 284 2.21 -5.60 19.18
CA THR A 284 3.33 -5.46 18.25
C THR A 284 4.67 -5.80 18.90
N LYS A 285 4.88 -5.47 20.19
CA LYS A 285 6.07 -5.90 20.94
C LYS A 285 6.15 -7.43 21.04
N LYS A 286 5.04 -8.09 21.38
CA LYS A 286 4.97 -9.55 21.41
C LYS A 286 5.31 -10.16 20.04
N ALA A 287 4.79 -9.60 18.96
CA ALA A 287 5.07 -10.04 17.60
C ALA A 287 6.55 -9.82 17.21
N ALA A 288 7.15 -8.70 17.60
CA ALA A 288 8.57 -8.45 17.38
C ALA A 288 9.47 -9.47 18.08
N LEU A 289 9.13 -9.88 19.31
CA LEU A 289 9.88 -10.87 20.07
C LEU A 289 9.81 -12.28 19.44
N LEU A 290 8.79 -12.60 18.65
CA LEU A 290 8.69 -13.88 17.93
C LEU A 290 9.87 -14.10 16.97
N PHE A 291 10.47 -13.04 16.42
CA PHE A 291 11.67 -13.16 15.61
C PHE A 291 12.85 -13.77 16.38
N GLY A 292 12.93 -13.53 17.70
CA GLY A 292 13.92 -14.18 18.55
C GLY A 292 13.75 -15.70 18.63
N GLU A 293 12.51 -16.17 18.69
CA GLU A 293 12.18 -17.61 18.68
C GLU A 293 12.55 -18.26 17.32
N MET A 294 12.56 -17.48 16.23
CA MET A 294 12.97 -17.92 14.90
C MET A 294 14.51 -17.83 14.68
N GLY A 295 15.28 -17.44 15.70
CA GLY A 295 16.74 -17.42 15.67
C GLY A 295 17.37 -16.09 15.26
N ALA A 296 16.62 -15.01 15.19
CA ALA A 296 17.15 -13.65 15.08
C ALA A 296 17.56 -13.12 16.46
N THR A 297 18.41 -12.10 16.50
CA THR A 297 18.63 -11.29 17.70
C THR A 297 17.70 -10.09 17.66
N VAL A 298 16.90 -9.88 18.70
CA VAL A 298 16.00 -8.73 18.81
C VAL A 298 16.43 -7.88 20.00
N GLU A 299 16.80 -6.62 19.75
CA GLU A 299 17.24 -5.66 20.76
C GLU A 299 16.29 -4.46 20.81
N ASP A 300 16.07 -3.91 22.01
CA ASP A 300 15.36 -2.62 22.14
C ASP A 300 16.21 -1.54 21.45
N SER A 301 15.60 -0.79 20.55
CA SER A 301 16.26 0.26 19.77
C SER A 301 16.67 1.43 20.69
N LYS A 302 17.87 1.94 20.49
CA LYS A 302 18.32 3.23 21.08
C LYS A 302 18.02 4.42 20.16
N LEU A 303 17.44 4.16 18.97
CA LEU A 303 17.06 5.20 18.03
C LEU A 303 15.99 6.11 18.66
N LYS A 304 16.32 7.39 18.77
CA LYS A 304 15.39 8.44 19.16
C LYS A 304 15.35 9.46 18.04
N LEU A 305 14.16 9.74 17.58
CA LEU A 305 13.90 10.70 16.52
C LEU A 305 13.07 11.86 17.06
N GLU A 306 13.22 13.00 16.46
CA GLU A 306 12.24 14.08 16.54
C GLU A 306 11.15 13.81 15.51
N ASP A 307 9.92 14.27 15.77
CA ASP A 307 8.81 14.11 14.85
C ASP A 307 9.11 14.87 13.53
N PRO A 308 9.27 14.20 12.41
CA PRO A 308 9.59 14.87 11.15
C PRO A 308 8.34 15.35 10.40
N PHE A 309 7.19 15.46 11.06
CA PHE A 309 5.92 15.78 10.43
C PHE A 309 5.97 17.08 9.62
N ASP A 310 6.53 18.15 10.15
CA ASP A 310 6.58 19.44 9.46
C ASP A 310 7.36 19.34 8.14
N ALA A 311 8.50 18.66 8.16
CA ALA A 311 9.30 18.46 6.94
C ALA A 311 8.58 17.57 5.90
N PHE A 312 7.91 16.52 6.36
CA PHE A 312 7.06 15.69 5.51
C PHE A 312 5.92 16.52 4.90
N TRP A 313 5.17 17.24 5.74
CA TRP A 313 3.96 17.94 5.35
C TRP A 313 4.24 19.08 4.38
N ASP A 314 5.29 19.87 4.61
CA ASP A 314 5.68 20.96 3.71
C ASP A 314 5.96 20.44 2.27
N ILE A 315 6.70 19.34 2.14
CA ILE A 315 7.01 18.79 0.81
C ILE A 315 5.78 18.10 0.20
N PHE A 316 5.04 17.33 0.99
CA PHE A 316 3.85 16.61 0.54
C PHE A 316 2.75 17.56 0.04
N ALA A 317 2.48 18.61 0.80
CA ALA A 317 1.49 19.63 0.49
C ALA A 317 1.94 20.55 -0.68
N THR A 318 3.22 20.91 -0.74
CA THR A 318 3.75 21.70 -1.88
C THR A 318 3.66 20.90 -3.18
N ALA A 319 3.87 19.58 -3.13
CA ALA A 319 3.66 18.72 -4.30
C ALA A 319 2.18 18.69 -4.74
N ALA A 320 1.24 18.70 -3.79
CA ALA A 320 -0.20 18.81 -4.10
C ALA A 320 -0.53 20.17 -4.75
N PHE A 321 -0.05 21.28 -4.20
CA PHE A 321 -0.22 22.60 -4.81
C PHE A 321 0.37 22.68 -6.22
N THR A 322 1.59 22.20 -6.41
CA THR A 322 2.26 22.19 -7.73
C THR A 322 1.46 21.39 -8.77
N SER A 323 0.82 20.30 -8.34
CA SER A 323 0.07 19.41 -9.24
C SER A 323 -1.36 19.90 -9.51
N TYR A 324 -2.05 20.46 -8.52
CA TYR A 324 -3.49 20.70 -8.56
C TYR A 324 -3.89 22.15 -8.23
N GLY A 325 -2.99 23.02 -7.75
CA GLY A 325 -3.31 24.39 -7.36
C GLY A 325 -3.88 25.24 -8.49
N HIS A 326 -3.52 24.93 -9.74
CA HIS A 326 -4.08 25.61 -10.92
C HIS A 326 -5.60 25.37 -11.11
N LEU A 327 -6.15 24.31 -10.49
CA LEU A 327 -7.58 23.98 -10.55
C LEU A 327 -8.43 24.81 -9.57
N LEU A 328 -7.80 25.46 -8.57
CA LEU A 328 -8.52 26.24 -7.56
C LEU A 328 -9.37 27.39 -8.14
N ALA A 329 -8.93 27.96 -9.28
CA ALA A 329 -9.64 29.08 -9.89
C ALA A 329 -11.05 28.73 -10.37
N GLU A 330 -11.27 27.48 -10.80
CA GLU A 330 -12.54 27.04 -11.42
C GLU A 330 -13.27 25.97 -10.60
N HIS A 331 -12.53 25.24 -9.73
CA HIS A 331 -13.02 24.02 -9.06
C HIS A 331 -12.87 24.03 -7.54
N ARG A 332 -12.72 25.20 -6.91
CA ARG A 332 -12.47 25.28 -5.46
C ARG A 332 -13.49 24.52 -4.62
N ASP A 333 -14.76 24.59 -4.99
CA ASP A 333 -15.86 23.99 -4.26
C ASP A 333 -16.05 22.49 -4.58
N ASP A 334 -15.32 21.96 -5.57
CA ASP A 334 -15.32 20.54 -5.95
C ASP A 334 -14.26 19.74 -5.18
N PHE A 335 -13.35 20.41 -4.44
CA PHE A 335 -12.33 19.74 -3.63
C PHE A 335 -12.89 19.30 -2.27
N SER A 336 -12.41 18.17 -1.79
CA SER A 336 -12.61 17.77 -0.39
C SER A 336 -11.86 18.71 0.57
N ASP A 337 -12.35 18.83 1.82
CA ASP A 337 -11.73 19.67 2.84
C ASP A 337 -10.25 19.36 3.05
N TYR A 338 -9.89 18.07 3.11
CA TYR A 338 -8.49 17.67 3.31
C TYR A 338 -7.63 17.88 2.06
N GLY A 339 -8.20 17.75 0.85
CA GLY A 339 -7.54 18.06 -0.42
C GLY A 339 -7.24 19.55 -0.53
N LEU A 340 -8.23 20.37 -0.26
CA LEU A 340 -8.12 21.83 -0.21
C LEU A 340 -7.09 22.28 0.84
N ARG A 341 -7.14 21.72 2.06
CA ARG A 341 -6.17 21.97 3.13
C ARG A 341 -4.74 21.71 2.67
N SER A 342 -4.49 20.59 1.99
CA SER A 342 -3.17 20.24 1.47
C SER A 342 -2.68 21.27 0.43
N ILE A 343 -3.55 21.61 -0.52
CA ILE A 343 -3.21 22.56 -1.59
C ILE A 343 -2.91 23.94 -1.02
N LEU A 344 -3.74 24.47 -0.10
CA LEU A 344 -3.56 25.78 0.51
C LEU A 344 -2.33 25.85 1.41
N HIS A 345 -1.99 24.77 2.14
CA HIS A 345 -0.73 24.71 2.88
C HIS A 345 0.45 24.81 1.93
N GLY A 346 0.46 24.04 0.85
CA GLY A 346 1.52 24.08 -0.17
C GLY A 346 1.67 25.44 -0.85
N GLU A 347 0.56 26.13 -1.14
CA GLU A 347 0.53 27.49 -1.68
C GLU A 347 1.27 28.49 -0.76
N SER A 348 1.13 28.32 0.55
CA SER A 348 1.72 29.23 1.55
C SER A 348 3.23 29.00 1.77
N ARG A 349 3.83 27.94 1.22
CA ARG A 349 5.25 27.61 1.47
C ARG A 349 6.18 28.41 0.56
N THR A 350 7.30 28.86 1.15
CA THR A 350 8.36 29.57 0.43
C THR A 350 9.49 28.61 0.02
N GLY A 351 10.36 29.05 -0.89
CA GLY A 351 11.58 28.29 -1.21
C GLY A 351 12.50 28.07 0.01
N ALA A 352 12.46 28.97 1.01
CA ALA A 352 13.22 28.81 2.24
C ALA A 352 12.62 27.71 3.14
N ASP A 353 11.28 27.61 3.22
CA ASP A 353 10.59 26.54 3.94
C ASP A 353 10.94 25.18 3.35
N MET A 354 10.83 25.07 2.02
CA MET A 354 11.20 23.86 1.28
C MET A 354 12.64 23.44 1.50
N SER A 355 13.57 24.42 1.49
CA SER A 355 14.99 24.12 1.74
C SER A 355 15.23 23.59 3.14
N ARG A 356 14.57 24.15 4.17
CA ARG A 356 14.65 23.64 5.56
C ARG A 356 14.15 22.20 5.65
N SER A 357 13.00 21.91 5.03
CA SER A 357 12.43 20.56 5.01
C SER A 357 13.35 19.55 4.30
N ILE A 358 14.00 19.93 3.20
CA ILE A 358 14.98 19.09 2.50
C ILE A 358 16.21 18.82 3.38
N TYR A 359 16.74 19.83 4.10
CA TYR A 359 17.85 19.64 5.05
C TYR A 359 17.49 18.69 6.18
N GLU A 360 16.28 18.80 6.72
CA GLU A 360 15.82 17.90 7.77
C GLU A 360 15.69 16.45 7.28
N ILE A 361 15.11 16.26 6.09
CA ILE A 361 15.02 14.94 5.44
C ILE A 361 16.41 14.33 5.20
N ASP A 362 17.37 15.12 4.74
CA ASP A 362 18.74 14.66 4.55
C ASP A 362 19.41 14.27 5.88
N ARG A 363 19.20 15.06 6.95
CA ARG A 363 19.68 14.73 8.30
C ARG A 363 19.11 13.40 8.80
N LEU A 364 17.79 13.22 8.67
CA LEU A 364 17.09 11.98 9.07
C LEU A 364 17.54 10.79 8.20
N GLY A 365 17.71 11.00 6.90
CA GLY A 365 18.21 9.97 6.00
C GLY A 365 19.57 9.43 6.44
N ARG A 366 20.54 10.33 6.76
CA ARG A 366 21.84 9.90 7.31
C ARG A 366 21.68 9.16 8.63
N GLN A 367 20.86 9.64 9.56
CA GLN A 367 20.62 8.97 10.84
C GLN A 367 20.07 7.57 10.67
N MET A 368 19.20 7.36 9.68
CA MET A 368 18.65 6.03 9.36
C MET A 368 19.69 5.12 8.70
N GLU A 369 20.54 5.63 7.79
CA GLU A 369 21.62 4.83 7.19
C GLU A 369 22.64 4.38 8.29
N GLU A 370 23.10 5.30 9.15
CA GLU A 370 23.99 4.98 10.29
C GLU A 370 23.35 3.95 11.25
N PHE A 371 22.03 4.03 11.46
CA PHE A 371 21.32 3.03 12.24
C PHE A 371 21.41 1.63 11.61
N PHE A 372 21.21 1.53 10.29
CA PHE A 372 21.26 0.27 9.57
C PHE A 372 22.68 -0.29 9.37
N ASP A 373 23.75 0.42 9.69
CA ASP A 373 25.10 -0.14 9.81
C ASP A 373 25.19 -1.22 10.92
N ASN A 374 24.29 -1.16 11.91
CA ASN A 374 24.32 -2.04 13.07
C ASN A 374 23.17 -3.07 13.12
N PHE A 375 22.10 -2.86 12.32
CA PHE A 375 20.91 -3.71 12.32
C PHE A 375 20.48 -4.05 10.90
N ASP A 376 20.02 -5.28 10.71
CA ASP A 376 19.45 -5.71 9.43
C ASP A 376 18.06 -5.12 9.18
N LEU A 377 17.24 -5.05 10.23
CA LEU A 377 15.86 -4.55 10.17
C LEU A 377 15.51 -3.76 11.43
N LEU A 378 14.58 -2.82 11.26
CA LEU A 378 13.90 -2.11 12.34
C LEU A 378 12.44 -2.55 12.37
N ILE A 379 11.96 -2.90 13.55
CA ILE A 379 10.59 -3.36 13.79
C ILE A 379 9.86 -2.34 14.65
N THR A 380 8.63 -1.95 14.24
CA THR A 380 7.78 -1.01 14.98
C THR A 380 6.31 -1.42 14.86
N PRO A 381 5.38 -0.78 15.56
CA PRO A 381 3.98 -0.77 15.11
C PRO A 381 3.87 -0.18 13.71
N THR A 382 2.89 -0.62 12.90
CA THR A 382 2.59 0.07 11.64
C THR A 382 1.79 1.34 11.91
N MET A 383 0.78 1.23 12.78
CA MET A 383 -0.12 2.31 13.16
C MET A 383 -0.06 2.53 14.67
N ALA A 384 -0.37 3.75 15.11
CA ALA A 384 -0.41 4.06 16.54
C ALA A 384 -1.70 3.60 17.23
N VAL A 385 -2.76 3.32 16.48
CA VAL A 385 -4.09 2.90 16.94
C VAL A 385 -4.66 1.79 16.06
N PRO A 386 -5.64 0.99 16.51
CA PRO A 386 -6.47 0.17 15.64
C PRO A 386 -7.32 1.01 14.69
N ALA A 387 -7.93 0.40 13.67
CA ALA A 387 -8.88 1.10 12.82
C ALA A 387 -10.02 1.72 13.67
N PHE A 388 -10.34 2.97 13.40
CA PHE A 388 -11.33 3.78 14.13
C PHE A 388 -12.59 4.02 13.29
N PRO A 389 -13.72 4.50 13.89
CA PRO A 389 -14.94 4.80 13.15
C PRO A 389 -14.70 5.82 12.02
N ILE A 390 -15.44 5.65 10.92
CA ILE A 390 -15.38 6.55 9.77
C ILE A 390 -15.69 7.98 10.24
N GLU A 391 -14.95 8.97 9.73
CA GLU A 391 -15.04 10.41 10.07
C GLU A 391 -14.68 10.78 11.52
N GLN A 392 -14.25 9.82 12.34
CA GLN A 392 -13.88 10.07 13.74
C GLN A 392 -12.38 9.86 13.99
N ARG A 393 -11.56 10.68 13.32
CA ARG A 393 -10.10 10.62 13.48
C ARG A 393 -9.69 10.92 14.93
N PRO A 394 -8.77 10.15 15.54
CA PRO A 394 -8.33 10.36 16.90
C PRO A 394 -7.55 11.68 17.03
N SER A 395 -7.95 12.53 17.96
CA SER A 395 -7.22 13.74 18.39
C SER A 395 -6.44 13.53 19.69
N VAL A 396 -6.65 12.40 20.38
CA VAL A 396 -5.94 11.99 21.60
C VAL A 396 -5.60 10.51 21.49
N ILE A 397 -4.34 10.16 21.73
CA ILE A 397 -3.84 8.78 21.80
C ILE A 397 -3.06 8.60 23.10
N ALA A 398 -3.43 7.61 23.91
CA ALA A 398 -2.81 7.33 25.22
C ALA A 398 -2.69 8.59 26.11
N GLY A 399 -3.70 9.45 26.10
CA GLY A 399 -3.74 10.69 26.90
C GLY A 399 -2.89 11.85 26.35
N ARG A 400 -2.30 11.71 25.17
CA ARG A 400 -1.53 12.77 24.50
C ARG A 400 -2.32 13.31 23.32
N GLU A 401 -2.40 14.63 23.19
CA GLU A 401 -2.96 15.29 22.00
C GLU A 401 -2.12 14.96 20.75
N VAL A 402 -2.80 14.69 19.65
CA VAL A 402 -2.18 14.39 18.35
C VAL A 402 -2.90 15.15 17.23
N GLU A 403 -2.22 15.39 16.13
CA GLU A 403 -2.80 15.99 14.94
C GLU A 403 -3.81 15.00 14.32
N PRO A 404 -5.10 15.37 14.13
CA PRO A 404 -6.14 14.40 13.78
C PRO A 404 -5.96 13.72 12.42
N PHE A 405 -5.35 14.37 11.41
CA PHE A 405 -5.19 13.82 10.08
C PHE A 405 -3.96 12.90 9.94
N TRP A 406 -2.90 13.11 10.75
CA TRP A 406 -1.61 12.45 10.58
C TRP A 406 -1.06 11.84 11.88
N GLY A 407 -1.52 12.26 13.04
CA GLY A 407 -0.97 11.83 14.34
C GLY A 407 -1.19 10.35 14.67
N PHE A 408 -2.13 9.68 14.01
CA PHE A 408 -2.37 8.24 14.18
C PHE A 408 -1.45 7.35 13.32
N LEU A 409 -0.60 7.94 12.47
CA LEU A 409 0.31 7.24 11.56
C LEU A 409 1.79 7.67 11.65
N PRO A 410 2.36 7.88 12.86
CA PRO A 410 3.69 8.46 13.06
C PRO A 410 4.83 7.57 12.56
N PHE A 411 4.58 6.27 12.33
CA PHE A 411 5.58 5.30 11.94
C PHE A 411 5.84 5.26 10.43
N THR A 412 4.92 5.76 9.61
CA THR A 412 4.92 5.47 8.17
C THR A 412 5.55 6.57 7.34
N TYR A 413 5.22 7.85 7.55
CA TYR A 413 5.72 8.95 6.72
C TYR A 413 7.24 9.18 6.83
N LEU A 414 7.83 8.90 8.00
CA LEU A 414 9.30 8.90 8.17
C LEU A 414 9.97 8.03 7.09
N ILE A 415 9.47 6.82 6.89
CA ILE A 415 10.04 5.84 5.94
C ILE A 415 9.84 6.26 4.47
N ASN A 416 8.86 7.14 4.21
CA ASN A 416 8.72 7.73 2.89
C ASN A 416 9.82 8.76 2.62
N ILE A 417 9.98 9.72 3.53
CA ILE A 417 10.93 10.82 3.35
C ILE A 417 12.39 10.37 3.38
N THR A 418 12.71 9.31 4.11
CA THR A 418 14.07 8.73 4.18
C THR A 418 14.32 7.65 3.11
N GLY A 419 13.28 7.19 2.43
CA GLY A 419 13.36 6.37 1.22
C GLY A 419 13.61 4.88 1.41
N GLN A 420 13.61 4.35 2.65
CA GLN A 420 13.77 2.93 2.94
C GLN A 420 12.60 2.09 2.40
N THR A 421 12.80 0.77 2.31
CA THR A 421 11.71 -0.18 2.07
C THR A 421 11.07 -0.59 3.38
N ALA A 422 9.75 -0.84 3.38
CA ALA A 422 9.06 -1.34 4.56
C ALA A 422 7.75 -2.05 4.21
N ALA A 423 7.38 -3.03 5.05
CA ALA A 423 6.13 -3.77 4.92
C ALA A 423 5.30 -3.71 6.21
N SER A 424 3.98 -3.75 6.07
CA SER A 424 3.05 -4.06 7.15
C SER A 424 2.61 -5.51 7.05
N VAL A 425 2.81 -6.29 8.12
CA VAL A 425 2.34 -7.68 8.24
C VAL A 425 1.27 -7.76 9.33
N PRO A 426 0.15 -8.49 9.13
CA PRO A 426 -0.83 -8.73 10.19
C PRO A 426 -0.20 -9.48 11.36
N CYS A 427 -0.26 -8.91 12.57
CA CYS A 427 0.41 -9.50 13.73
C CYS A 427 -0.49 -9.77 14.94
N GLY A 428 -1.76 -9.46 14.84
CA GLY A 428 -2.73 -9.69 15.91
C GLY A 428 -4.03 -8.94 15.66
N TYR A 429 -4.86 -8.93 16.68
CA TYR A 429 -6.17 -8.27 16.66
C TYR A 429 -6.37 -7.57 18.00
N SER A 430 -6.96 -6.37 17.96
CA SER A 430 -7.41 -5.66 19.16
C SER A 430 -8.55 -6.43 19.86
N ALA A 431 -8.87 -6.07 21.09
CA ALA A 431 -9.93 -6.69 21.87
C ALA A 431 -11.31 -6.63 21.20
N ASP A 432 -11.54 -5.61 20.36
CA ASP A 432 -12.74 -5.44 19.55
C ASP A 432 -12.63 -6.05 18.14
N GLY A 433 -11.57 -6.85 17.90
CA GLY A 433 -11.42 -7.70 16.71
C GLY A 433 -10.80 -7.01 15.48
N MET A 434 -10.29 -5.79 15.61
CA MET A 434 -9.66 -5.10 14.49
C MET A 434 -8.20 -5.55 14.28
N PRO A 435 -7.76 -5.75 13.02
CA PRO A 435 -6.39 -6.14 12.74
C PRO A 435 -5.36 -5.12 13.21
N ILE A 436 -4.20 -5.62 13.63
CA ILE A 436 -3.01 -4.85 14.00
C ILE A 436 -1.85 -5.26 13.10
N GLY A 437 -1.14 -4.27 12.53
CA GLY A 437 0.02 -4.49 11.68
C GLY A 437 1.35 -4.27 12.40
N LEU A 438 2.30 -5.18 12.16
CA LEU A 438 3.71 -5.01 12.53
C LEU A 438 4.46 -4.42 11.33
N HIS A 439 5.25 -3.39 11.55
CA HIS A 439 6.03 -2.71 10.53
C HIS A 439 7.45 -3.28 10.49
N ILE A 440 7.84 -3.88 9.38
CA ILE A 440 9.17 -4.43 9.12
C ILE A 440 9.89 -3.50 8.15
N ILE A 441 10.96 -2.85 8.60
CA ILE A 441 11.67 -1.79 7.88
C ILE A 441 13.09 -2.26 7.61
N GLY A 442 13.54 -2.17 6.36
CA GLY A 442 14.91 -2.45 5.94
C GLY A 442 15.61 -1.22 5.35
N PRO A 443 16.94 -1.22 5.25
CA PRO A 443 17.68 -0.18 4.56
C PRO A 443 17.23 -0.04 3.10
N ARG A 444 17.66 1.02 2.44
CA ARG A 444 17.35 1.22 1.01
C ARG A 444 17.87 0.05 0.18
N GLY A 445 17.05 -0.49 -0.71
CA GLY A 445 17.39 -1.63 -1.56
C GLY A 445 17.19 -3.01 -0.91
N ALA A 446 16.71 -3.08 0.33
CA ALA A 446 16.57 -4.32 1.08
C ALA A 446 15.19 -5.00 0.94
N GLU A 447 14.48 -4.82 -0.17
CA GLU A 447 13.16 -5.43 -0.40
C GLU A 447 13.19 -6.95 -0.16
N ALA A 448 14.21 -7.63 -0.71
CA ALA A 448 14.35 -9.08 -0.55
C ALA A 448 14.49 -9.50 0.94
N LYS A 449 15.22 -8.71 1.75
CA LYS A 449 15.38 -8.96 3.19
C LYS A 449 14.09 -8.71 3.96
N VAL A 450 13.34 -7.65 3.62
CA VAL A 450 12.02 -7.36 4.21
C VAL A 450 11.01 -8.46 3.86
N LEU A 451 10.96 -8.89 2.60
CA LEU A 451 10.13 -10.01 2.16
C LEU A 451 10.51 -11.33 2.84
N GLN A 452 11.82 -11.62 2.97
CA GLN A 452 12.33 -12.79 3.69
C GLN A 452 11.87 -12.82 5.15
N ALA A 453 12.01 -11.71 5.87
CA ALA A 453 11.57 -11.60 7.27
C ALA A 453 10.04 -11.68 7.38
N SER A 454 9.32 -11.05 6.45
CA SER A 454 7.86 -11.13 6.38
C SER A 454 7.36 -12.56 6.13
N ALA A 455 8.01 -13.31 5.22
CA ALA A 455 7.66 -14.70 4.94
C ALA A 455 7.96 -15.63 6.13
N ALA A 456 9.07 -15.42 6.83
CA ALA A 456 9.35 -16.16 8.06
C ALA A 456 8.30 -15.87 9.14
N PHE A 457 7.86 -14.62 9.28
CA PHE A 457 6.80 -14.25 10.21
C PHE A 457 5.45 -14.86 9.80
N GLU A 458 5.09 -14.85 8.50
CA GLU A 458 3.88 -15.48 7.96
C GLU A 458 3.82 -16.97 8.29
N GLN A 459 4.95 -17.68 8.19
CA GLN A 459 5.04 -19.10 8.55
C GLN A 459 4.87 -19.34 10.06
N ALA A 460 5.48 -18.48 10.91
CA ALA A 460 5.41 -18.61 12.36
C ALA A 460 4.05 -18.19 12.94
N GLN A 461 3.41 -17.20 12.34
CA GLN A 461 2.10 -16.68 12.75
C GLN A 461 1.20 -16.44 11.53
N PRO A 462 0.62 -17.49 10.93
CA PRO A 462 -0.24 -17.38 9.76
C PRO A 462 -1.49 -16.54 10.04
N TRP A 463 -1.81 -15.62 9.14
CA TRP A 463 -3.03 -14.78 9.21
C TRP A 463 -4.07 -15.12 8.16
N SER A 464 -3.72 -15.85 7.09
CA SER A 464 -4.61 -16.17 5.96
C SER A 464 -5.82 -17.04 6.34
N GLY A 465 -5.77 -17.74 7.49
CA GLY A 465 -6.87 -18.54 8.02
C GLY A 465 -8.01 -17.71 8.65
N LYS A 466 -7.78 -16.43 8.96
CA LYS A 466 -8.81 -15.53 9.47
C LYS A 466 -9.35 -14.66 8.35
N ARG A 467 -10.67 -14.57 8.27
CA ARG A 467 -11.37 -13.78 7.24
C ARG A 467 -12.23 -12.71 7.90
N PRO A 468 -12.40 -11.56 7.24
CA PRO A 468 -13.29 -10.51 7.74
C PRO A 468 -14.76 -10.94 7.71
N ALA A 469 -15.60 -10.19 8.43
CA ALA A 469 -17.04 -10.46 8.51
C ALA A 469 -17.73 -10.30 7.13
N VAL A 470 -17.24 -9.37 6.31
CA VAL A 470 -17.69 -9.20 4.92
C VAL A 470 -16.65 -9.83 4.00
N SER A 471 -16.85 -11.13 3.67
CA SER A 471 -15.93 -11.86 2.80
C SER A 471 -16.52 -13.11 2.14
#